data_d0db9cb39d37a8ef8c9f50cd20ea36f5
#
_entry.id   d0db9cb39d37a8ef8c9f50cd20ea36f5
#
_cell.length_a   1.000
_cell.length_b   1.000
_cell.length_c   1.000
_cell.angle_alpha   90.00
_cell.angle_beta   90.00
_cell.angle_gamma   90.00
#
_symmetry.space_group_name_H-M   'P 1'
#
loop_
_entity.id
_entity.type
_entity.pdbx_description
1 polymer ?
#
loop_
_entity_poly.entity_id
_entity_poly.type
_entity_poly.pdbx_seq_one_letter_code
_entity_poly.pdbx_strand_id
1 'polypeptide(L)'
;MTRNSQSLEVSLSLLDEFLSTLSTPFLSGSDLSHLDCEVLPKLHHLRVAASILRGYHIPATYTSLWRYLHHGYNHPVFRRSCPPDQEIVLHWAGRPDTPTISTENHNMLTREIPKFSFDIPAVAVPAKIEN
;
A
#
# COMPACT_ATOMS: atom_id res chain seq x y z
N MET A 1 17.10 -12.45 5.64
CA MET A 1 16.43 -11.52 4.71
C MET A 1 16.92 -11.77 3.29
N THR A 2 16.03 -11.89 2.34
CA THR A 2 16.40 -12.13 0.95
C THR A 2 16.92 -10.83 0.31
N ARG A 3 17.70 -10.98 -0.77
CA ARG A 3 18.21 -9.84 -1.55
C ARG A 3 17.08 -8.91 -2.00
N ASN A 4 15.96 -9.47 -2.42
CA ASN A 4 14.80 -8.70 -2.88
C ASN A 4 14.15 -7.88 -1.74
N SER A 5 14.10 -8.44 -0.54
CA SER A 5 13.57 -7.73 0.63
C SER A 5 14.46 -6.56 1.03
N GLN A 6 15.78 -6.72 0.97
CA GLN A 6 16.72 -5.64 1.26
C GLN A 6 16.59 -4.51 0.24
N SER A 7 16.49 -4.84 -1.03
CA SER A 7 16.29 -3.87 -2.10
C SER A 7 14.99 -3.10 -1.93
N LEU A 8 13.92 -3.79 -1.57
CA LEU A 8 12.62 -3.19 -1.31
C LEU A 8 12.69 -2.21 -0.12
N GLU A 9 13.33 -2.60 0.97
CA GLU A 9 13.46 -1.74 2.14
C GLU A 9 14.26 -0.47 1.85
N VAL A 10 15.33 -0.58 1.06
CA VAL A 10 16.08 0.60 0.62
C VAL A 10 15.18 1.53 -0.19
N SER A 11 14.42 0.98 -1.13
CA SER A 11 13.51 1.77 -1.95
C SER A 11 12.41 2.45 -1.13
N LEU A 12 11.82 1.73 -0.18
CA LEU A 12 10.78 2.29 0.70
C LEU A 12 11.35 3.37 1.63
N SER A 13 12.56 3.16 2.15
CA SER A 13 13.24 4.14 2.99
C SER A 13 13.51 5.44 2.22
N LEU A 14 13.98 5.32 0.99
CA LEU A 14 14.24 6.49 0.13
C LEU A 14 12.95 7.22 -0.21
N LEU A 15 11.88 6.50 -0.48
CA LEU A 15 10.57 7.10 -0.73
C LEU A 15 10.05 7.82 0.51
N ASP A 16 10.15 7.20 1.69
CA ASP A 16 9.75 7.81 2.95
C ASP A 16 10.52 9.10 3.20
N GLU A 17 11.82 9.09 2.99
CA GLU A 17 12.68 10.26 3.14
C GLU A 17 12.26 11.37 2.18
N PHE A 18 12.02 11.03 0.92
CA PHE A 18 11.54 12.00 -0.06
C PHE A 18 10.19 12.60 0.35
N LEU A 19 9.25 11.76 0.75
CA LEU A 19 7.92 12.22 1.18
C LEU A 19 7.99 13.11 2.42
N SER A 20 8.98 12.91 3.28
CA SER A 20 9.18 13.74 4.47
C SER A 20 9.56 15.19 4.12
N THR A 21 10.09 15.41 2.93
CA THR A 21 10.45 16.76 2.48
C THR A 21 9.27 17.57 1.93
N LEU A 22 8.15 16.89 1.65
CA LEU A 22 6.99 17.54 1.06
C LEU A 22 6.13 18.20 2.15
N SER A 23 5.68 19.43 1.85
CA SER A 23 4.72 20.14 2.69
C SER A 23 3.27 19.90 2.28
N THR A 24 3.05 19.18 1.19
CA THR A 24 1.73 18.92 0.61
C THR A 24 1.33 17.46 0.80
N PRO A 25 0.01 17.15 0.83
CA PRO A 25 -0.44 15.76 0.99
C PRO A 25 -0.13 14.85 -0.19
N PHE A 26 0.03 15.41 -1.38
CA PHE A 26 0.30 14.67 -2.61
C PHE A 26 1.58 15.14 -3.27
N LEU A 27 2.06 14.40 -4.28
CA LEU A 27 3.38 14.63 -4.86
C LEU A 27 3.54 15.97 -5.56
N SER A 28 2.47 16.50 -6.14
CA SER A 28 2.51 17.76 -6.88
C SER A 28 1.72 18.89 -6.22
N GLY A 29 1.12 18.66 -5.06
CA GLY A 29 0.35 19.71 -4.39
C GLY A 29 -0.74 19.19 -3.47
N SER A 30 -1.79 19.99 -3.32
CA SER A 30 -2.88 19.73 -2.38
C SER A 30 -3.91 18.72 -2.88
N ASP A 31 -3.85 18.35 -4.15
CA ASP A 31 -4.80 17.40 -4.73
C ASP A 31 -4.07 16.31 -5.53
N LEU A 32 -4.80 15.23 -5.82
CA LEU A 32 -4.30 14.08 -6.55
C LEU A 32 -3.78 14.50 -7.92
N SER A 33 -2.57 14.05 -8.23
CA SER A 33 -1.92 14.37 -9.50
C SER A 33 -1.67 13.10 -10.31
N HIS A 34 -1.19 13.30 -11.54
CA HIS A 34 -0.75 12.24 -12.42
C HIS A 34 0.31 11.34 -11.76
N LEU A 35 1.25 11.94 -11.03
CA LEU A 35 2.31 11.19 -10.35
C LEU A 35 1.74 10.29 -9.25
N ASP A 36 0.75 10.78 -8.52
CA ASP A 36 0.10 9.99 -7.47
C ASP A 36 -0.65 8.79 -8.06
N CYS A 37 -1.21 8.94 -9.24
CA CYS A 37 -1.88 7.84 -9.94
C CYS A 37 -0.91 6.72 -10.34
N GLU A 38 0.38 7.00 -10.41
CA GLU A 38 1.42 5.99 -10.63
C GLU A 38 1.89 5.36 -9.31
N VAL A 39 2.07 6.16 -8.27
CA VAL A 39 2.72 5.71 -7.04
C VAL A 39 1.74 5.08 -6.06
N LEU A 40 0.59 5.69 -5.82
CA LEU A 40 -0.38 5.20 -4.84
C LEU A 40 -0.87 3.78 -5.11
N PRO A 41 -1.25 3.42 -6.35
CA PRO A 41 -1.68 2.04 -6.62
C PRO A 41 -0.58 1.03 -6.35
N LYS A 42 0.66 1.35 -6.68
CA LYS A 42 1.80 0.45 -6.44
C LYS A 42 2.04 0.23 -4.96
N LEU A 43 1.98 1.29 -4.15
CA LEU A 43 2.11 1.18 -2.70
C LEU A 43 0.96 0.37 -2.09
N HIS A 44 -0.25 0.60 -2.56
CA HIS A 44 -1.42 -0.12 -2.08
C HIS A 44 -1.32 -1.62 -2.41
N HIS A 45 -0.97 -1.96 -3.65
CA HIS A 45 -0.77 -3.35 -4.06
C HIS A 45 0.35 -4.01 -3.24
N LEU A 46 1.46 -3.33 -3.04
CA LEU A 46 2.55 -3.83 -2.22
C LEU A 46 2.08 -4.12 -0.79
N ARG A 47 1.39 -3.18 -0.18
CA ARG A 47 0.92 -3.35 1.19
C ARG A 47 0.01 -4.56 1.33
N VAL A 48 -0.95 -4.73 0.42
CA VAL A 48 -1.92 -5.81 0.48
C VAL A 48 -1.29 -7.15 0.09
N ALA A 49 -0.65 -7.21 -1.08
CA ALA A 49 -0.15 -8.47 -1.62
C ALA A 49 1.04 -9.01 -0.82
N ALA A 50 1.99 -8.17 -0.46
CA ALA A 50 3.17 -8.62 0.26
C ALA A 50 2.83 -9.10 1.67
N SER A 51 1.85 -8.49 2.31
CA SER A 51 1.38 -8.93 3.63
C SER A 51 0.85 -10.36 3.57
N ILE A 52 0.04 -10.68 2.58
CA ILE A 52 -0.63 -11.99 2.49
C ILE A 52 0.29 -13.03 1.85
N LEU A 53 1.01 -12.68 0.79
CA LEU A 53 1.80 -13.65 0.04
C LEU A 53 3.17 -13.92 0.65
N ARG A 54 3.75 -12.96 1.36
CA ARG A 54 5.11 -13.08 1.89
C ARG A 54 5.21 -12.80 3.39
N GLY A 55 4.11 -12.45 4.05
CA GLY A 55 4.14 -12.05 5.45
C GLY A 55 4.95 -10.78 5.69
N TYR A 56 5.15 -9.97 4.66
CA TYR A 56 5.90 -8.73 4.77
C TYR A 56 4.97 -7.56 5.09
N HIS A 57 5.32 -6.83 6.13
CA HIS A 57 4.58 -5.65 6.54
C HIS A 57 5.46 -4.42 6.42
N ILE A 58 4.96 -3.38 5.77
CA ILE A 58 5.68 -2.12 5.65
C ILE A 58 5.92 -1.58 7.06
N PRO A 59 7.17 -1.29 7.45
CA PRO A 59 7.46 -0.82 8.81
C PRO A 59 6.69 0.45 9.17
N ALA A 60 6.12 0.46 10.39
CA ALA A 60 5.37 1.61 10.90
C ALA A 60 6.25 2.85 11.08
N THR A 61 7.57 2.66 11.13
CA THR A 61 8.55 3.74 11.26
C THR A 61 8.62 4.65 10.03
N TYR A 62 8.14 4.19 8.87
CA TYR A 62 8.06 5.01 7.67
C TYR A 62 6.83 5.93 7.74
N THR A 63 6.85 6.87 8.66
CA THR A 63 5.69 7.70 8.99
C THR A 63 5.24 8.59 7.84
N SER A 64 6.16 9.13 7.06
CA SER A 64 5.82 9.96 5.91
C SER A 64 5.18 9.16 4.79
N LEU A 65 5.66 7.94 4.57
CA LEU A 65 5.08 7.03 3.60
C LEU A 65 3.63 6.66 3.99
N TRP A 66 3.41 6.32 5.25
CA TRP A 66 2.08 6.00 5.75
C TRP A 66 1.14 7.20 5.73
N ARG A 67 1.65 8.39 6.00
CA ARG A 67 0.87 9.63 5.90
C ARG A 67 0.42 9.87 4.46
N TYR A 68 1.31 9.63 3.51
CA TYR A 68 0.99 9.73 2.09
C TYR A 68 -0.12 8.73 1.69
N LEU A 69 0.00 7.48 2.11
CA LEU A 69 -1.06 6.48 1.90
C LEU A 69 -2.37 6.89 2.56
N HIS A 70 -2.31 7.45 3.75
CA HIS A 70 -3.50 7.94 4.46
C HIS A 70 -4.23 9.00 3.64
N HIS A 71 -3.51 9.96 3.08
CA HIS A 71 -4.10 10.96 2.21
C HIS A 71 -4.74 10.34 0.96
N GLY A 72 -4.08 9.34 0.37
CA GLY A 72 -4.63 8.60 -0.75
C GLY A 72 -5.92 7.86 -0.39
N TYR A 73 -5.92 7.15 0.72
CA TYR A 73 -7.09 6.40 1.18
C TYR A 73 -8.27 7.29 1.56
N ASN A 74 -8.03 8.53 1.91
CA ASN A 74 -9.09 9.50 2.19
C ASN A 74 -9.52 10.28 0.94
N HIS A 75 -8.84 10.10 -0.18
CA HIS A 75 -9.24 10.73 -1.44
C HIS A 75 -10.30 9.86 -2.12
N PRO A 76 -11.50 10.38 -2.37
CA PRO A 76 -12.61 9.56 -2.85
C PRO A 76 -12.35 8.91 -4.20
N VAL A 77 -11.64 9.57 -5.10
CA VAL A 77 -11.32 9.01 -6.43
C VAL A 77 -10.41 7.79 -6.29
N PHE A 78 -9.31 7.91 -5.53
CA PHE A 78 -8.40 6.79 -5.33
C PHE A 78 -9.08 5.65 -4.59
N ARG A 79 -9.77 5.95 -3.50
CA ARG A 79 -10.45 4.94 -2.69
C ARG A 79 -11.46 4.12 -3.50
N ARG A 80 -12.23 4.77 -4.35
CA ARG A 80 -13.22 4.09 -5.21
C ARG A 80 -12.57 3.28 -6.32
N SER A 81 -11.38 3.65 -6.75
CA SER A 81 -10.66 2.94 -7.81
C SER A 81 -9.95 1.69 -7.33
N CYS A 82 -9.77 1.52 -6.02
CA CYS A 82 -9.06 0.35 -5.46
C CYS A 82 -9.91 -0.91 -5.62
N PRO A 83 -9.33 -1.99 -6.17
CA PRO A 83 -10.02 -3.27 -6.21
C PRO A 83 -10.06 -3.91 -4.81
N PRO A 84 -10.91 -4.92 -4.60
CA PRO A 84 -10.88 -5.70 -3.36
C PRO A 84 -9.51 -6.31 -3.10
N ASP A 85 -9.15 -6.46 -1.83
CA ASP A 85 -7.87 -7.05 -1.43
C ASP A 85 -7.66 -8.43 -2.05
N GLN A 86 -8.71 -9.25 -2.12
CA GLN A 86 -8.64 -10.58 -2.70
C GLN A 86 -8.21 -10.56 -4.17
N GLU A 87 -8.70 -9.61 -4.94
CA GLU A 87 -8.33 -9.47 -6.35
C GLU A 87 -6.87 -9.06 -6.50
N ILE A 88 -6.36 -8.20 -5.61
CA ILE A 88 -4.95 -7.81 -5.61
C ILE A 88 -4.08 -9.02 -5.33
N VAL A 89 -4.43 -9.81 -4.31
CA VAL A 89 -3.69 -11.02 -3.95
C VAL A 89 -3.69 -12.02 -5.10
N LEU A 90 -4.84 -12.28 -5.71
CA LEU A 90 -4.98 -13.22 -6.82
C LEU A 90 -4.21 -12.76 -8.05
N HIS A 91 -4.16 -11.47 -8.29
CA HIS A 91 -3.39 -10.90 -9.40
C HIS A 91 -1.89 -11.20 -9.28
N TRP A 92 -1.35 -11.09 -8.08
CA TRP A 92 0.09 -11.29 -7.85
C TRP A 92 0.46 -12.74 -7.57
N ALA A 93 -0.48 -13.56 -7.07
CA ALA A 93 -0.22 -14.96 -6.80
C ALA A 93 0.12 -15.71 -8.09
N GLY A 94 1.16 -16.53 -8.04
CA GLY A 94 1.59 -17.34 -9.18
C GLY A 94 2.36 -16.59 -10.26
N ARG A 95 2.63 -15.32 -10.09
CA ARG A 95 3.53 -14.59 -10.99
C ARG A 95 4.98 -14.99 -10.71
N PRO A 96 5.90 -14.80 -11.70
CA PRO A 96 7.32 -15.05 -11.44
C PRO A 96 7.78 -14.32 -10.19
N ASP A 97 8.59 -15.00 -9.37
CA ASP A 97 9.16 -14.49 -8.12
C ASP A 97 8.14 -14.22 -7.00
N THR A 98 6.88 -14.61 -7.16
CA THR A 98 5.89 -14.55 -6.09
C THR A 98 5.47 -15.96 -5.64
N PRO A 99 5.15 -16.14 -4.35
CA PRO A 99 4.65 -17.43 -3.87
C PRO A 99 3.34 -17.79 -4.54
N THR A 100 3.16 -19.09 -4.78
CA THR A 100 1.86 -19.62 -5.20
C THR A 100 0.98 -19.85 -3.99
N ILE A 101 -0.32 -19.77 -4.16
CA ILE A 101 -1.29 -20.12 -3.13
C ILE A 101 -1.91 -21.47 -3.44
N SER A 102 -2.34 -22.19 -2.40
CA SER A 102 -3.02 -23.49 -2.58
C SER A 102 -4.36 -23.30 -3.29
N THR A 103 -4.85 -24.36 -3.92
CA THR A 103 -6.18 -24.35 -4.55
C THR A 103 -7.26 -24.01 -3.54
N GLU A 104 -7.13 -24.53 -2.32
CA GLU A 104 -8.06 -24.23 -1.23
C GLU A 104 -8.09 -22.75 -0.88
N ASN A 105 -6.93 -22.13 -0.71
CA ASN A 105 -6.84 -20.69 -0.43
C ASN A 105 -7.34 -19.86 -1.60
N HIS A 106 -7.04 -20.25 -2.83
CA HIS A 106 -7.57 -19.61 -4.02
C HIS A 106 -9.10 -19.63 -4.02
N ASN A 107 -9.70 -20.77 -3.73
CA ASN A 107 -11.15 -20.91 -3.67
C ASN A 107 -11.76 -20.08 -2.54
N MET A 108 -11.10 -20.00 -1.40
CA MET A 108 -11.56 -19.15 -0.29
C MET A 108 -11.57 -17.68 -0.72
N LEU A 109 -10.50 -17.20 -1.33
CA LEU A 109 -10.40 -15.81 -1.77
C LEU A 109 -11.45 -15.44 -2.80
N THR A 110 -11.81 -16.38 -3.68
CA THR A 110 -12.83 -16.12 -4.71
C THR A 110 -14.26 -16.16 -4.16
N ARG A 111 -14.48 -16.79 -3.03
CA ARG A 111 -15.82 -16.94 -2.42
C ARG A 111 -16.11 -15.95 -1.32
N GLU A 112 -15.10 -15.35 -0.71
CA GLU A 112 -15.27 -14.39 0.35
C GLU A 112 -15.94 -13.11 -0.16
N ILE A 113 -16.69 -12.46 0.74
CA ILE A 113 -17.21 -11.12 0.47
C ILE A 113 -16.05 -10.18 0.18
N PRO A 114 -16.14 -9.34 -0.85
CA PRO A 114 -15.06 -8.40 -1.16
C PRO A 114 -14.64 -7.58 0.05
N LYS A 115 -13.35 -7.60 0.36
CA LYS A 115 -12.76 -6.89 1.49
C LYS A 115 -11.88 -5.76 0.97
N PHE A 116 -12.01 -4.60 1.60
CA PHE A 116 -11.19 -3.42 1.30
C PHE A 116 -10.51 -3.00 2.59
N SER A 117 -9.18 -3.09 2.64
CA SER A 117 -8.43 -2.66 3.81
C SER A 117 -7.69 -1.36 3.52
N PHE A 118 -8.00 -0.34 4.29
CA PHE A 118 -7.37 0.97 4.19
C PHE A 118 -6.76 1.40 5.52
N ASP A 119 -6.49 0.44 6.40
CA ASP A 119 -5.95 0.72 7.72
C ASP A 119 -4.48 1.08 7.65
N ILE A 120 -4.09 2.05 8.46
CA ILE A 120 -2.69 2.47 8.60
C ILE A 120 -2.30 2.36 10.09
N PRO A 121 -0.98 2.25 10.39
CA PRO A 121 -0.54 2.23 11.78
C PRO A 121 -0.95 3.50 12.52
N ALA A 122 -1.35 3.36 13.79
CA ALA A 122 -1.82 4.48 14.61
C ALA A 122 -0.78 5.61 14.73
N VAL A 123 0.51 5.25 14.75
CA VAL A 123 1.60 6.22 14.86
C VAL A 123 1.75 7.10 13.62
N ALA A 124 1.20 6.67 12.49
CA ALA A 124 1.28 7.41 11.24
C ALA A 124 0.06 8.30 11.00
N VAL A 125 -0.97 8.18 11.83
CA VAL A 125 -2.15 9.03 11.72
C VAL A 125 -1.77 10.44 12.15
N PRO A 126 -1.90 11.45 11.29
CA PRO A 126 -1.64 12.83 11.69
C PRO A 126 -2.53 13.20 12.87
N ALA A 127 -1.96 13.89 13.86
CA ALA A 127 -2.76 14.47 14.93
C ALA A 127 -3.86 15.31 14.28
N LYS A 128 -5.12 15.12 14.72
CA LYS A 128 -6.22 15.93 14.21
C LYS A 128 -5.89 17.37 14.51
N ILE A 129 -5.69 18.15 13.47
CA ILE A 129 -5.64 19.58 13.61
C ILE A 129 -7.08 20.00 13.86
N GLU A 130 -7.40 20.28 15.09
CA GLU A 130 -8.68 20.88 15.40
C GLU A 130 -8.66 22.32 14.90
N ASN A 131 -9.37 22.55 13.83
CA ASN A 131 -9.64 23.90 13.38
C ASN A 131 -10.86 24.44 14.11
#